data_91cb262c1c6d17370d4846aee76200ea
#
_entry.id   91cb262c1c6d17370d4846aee76200ea
#
_cell.length_a   1.000
_cell.length_b   1.000
_cell.length_c   1.000
_cell.angle_alpha   90.00
_cell.angle_beta   90.00
_cell.angle_gamma   90.00
#
_symmetry.space_group_name_H-M   'P 1'
#
loop_
_entity.id
_entity.type
_entity.pdbx_description
1 polymer ?
#
loop_
_entity_poly.entity_id
_entity_poly.type
_entity_poly.pdbx_seq_one_letter_code
_entity_poly.pdbx_strand_id
1 'polypeptide(L)'
;FVSAKLYLDTTAASHGDCLEKSVNYGDVCHRITTLMQEKTFRLIESAAEYLAQTILSEYPLLTGIELTLDKPHAPVGLPFENIGIHILRNWHEACLGIGSNMGEKEDFLNFAIKRLDETTGCQVMKVSDFIVTAPYGGVEQDDFLNGAVLLHTFLEPSELLDLLHKIEAEAGR
;
A
#
# COMPACT_ATOMS: atom_id res chain seq x y z
N PHE A 1 -13.93 19.82 -5.79
CA PHE A 1 -13.06 20.22 -4.69
C PHE A 1 -12.39 18.99 -4.10
N VAL A 2 -11.16 19.16 -3.59
CA VAL A 2 -10.45 18.12 -2.86
C VAL A 2 -10.05 18.67 -1.50
N SER A 3 -10.39 17.94 -0.45
CA SER A 3 -9.95 18.22 0.92
C SER A 3 -9.12 17.03 1.41
N ALA A 4 -7.99 17.32 2.04
CA ALA A 4 -7.10 16.29 2.58
C ALA A 4 -6.80 16.55 4.05
N LYS A 5 -6.80 15.47 4.85
CA LYS A 5 -6.29 15.46 6.21
C LYS A 5 -5.13 14.45 6.26
N LEU A 6 -3.99 14.92 6.68
CA LEU A 6 -2.74 14.17 6.68
C LEU A 6 -2.44 13.67 8.09
N TYR A 7 -2.10 12.39 8.22
CA TYR A 7 -1.73 11.77 9.48
C TYR A 7 -0.23 11.52 9.48
N LEU A 8 0.45 11.99 10.53
CA LEU A 8 1.88 11.79 10.74
C LEU A 8 2.23 11.95 12.21
N ASP A 9 3.37 11.42 12.63
CA ASP A 9 3.94 11.72 13.95
C ASP A 9 4.61 13.09 13.92
N THR A 10 4.06 14.04 14.67
CA THR A 10 4.59 15.42 14.77
C THR A 10 5.57 15.62 15.91
N THR A 11 5.83 14.60 16.74
CA THR A 11 6.64 14.70 17.95
C THR A 11 8.04 15.25 17.67
N ALA A 12 8.71 14.68 16.65
CA ALA A 12 10.08 15.11 16.31
C ALA A 12 10.15 16.52 15.70
N ALA A 13 9.09 16.95 15.00
CA ALA A 13 9.00 18.29 14.45
C ALA A 13 8.72 19.34 15.53
N SER A 14 7.80 19.03 16.44
CA SER A 14 7.36 19.96 17.51
C SER A 14 8.44 20.23 18.56
N HIS A 15 9.28 19.24 18.89
CA HIS A 15 10.34 19.40 19.90
C HIS A 15 11.45 20.39 19.51
N GLY A 16 11.61 20.70 18.26
CA GLY A 16 12.68 21.58 17.76
C GLY A 16 12.21 22.66 16.79
N ASP A 17 10.89 22.80 16.61
CA ASP A 17 10.31 23.68 15.58
C ASP A 17 10.99 23.46 14.21
N CYS A 18 11.16 22.18 13.84
CA CYS A 18 11.96 21.74 12.72
C CYS A 18 11.06 21.36 11.54
N LEU A 19 11.01 22.22 10.53
CA LEU A 19 10.14 22.05 9.38
C LEU A 19 10.51 20.80 8.55
N GLU A 20 11.80 20.44 8.49
CA GLU A 20 12.30 19.29 7.75
C GLU A 20 11.82 17.94 8.33
N LYS A 21 11.34 17.95 9.57
CA LYS A 21 10.74 16.78 10.25
C LYS A 21 9.22 16.73 10.14
N SER A 22 8.63 17.60 9.32
CA SER A 22 7.20 17.64 9.05
C SER A 22 6.93 17.57 7.55
N VAL A 23 5.67 17.45 7.18
CA VAL A 23 5.23 17.49 5.79
C VAL A 23 4.86 18.91 5.40
N ASN A 24 5.43 19.41 4.31
CA ASN A 24 5.01 20.66 3.73
C ASN A 24 3.64 20.50 3.05
N TYR A 25 2.59 20.92 3.75
CA TYR A 25 1.22 20.84 3.24
C TYR A 25 1.00 21.66 1.96
N GLY A 26 1.80 22.71 1.74
CA GLY A 26 1.76 23.48 0.50
C GLY A 26 2.18 22.64 -0.71
N ASP A 27 3.27 21.87 -0.57
CA ASP A 27 3.75 20.94 -1.61
C ASP A 27 2.71 19.85 -1.88
N VAL A 28 2.09 19.31 -0.82
CA VAL A 28 1.01 18.31 -0.97
C VAL A 28 -0.17 18.89 -1.75
N CYS A 29 -0.60 20.13 -1.44
CA CYS A 29 -1.69 20.80 -2.17
C CYS A 29 -1.34 20.99 -3.65
N HIS A 30 -0.12 21.44 -3.95
CA HIS A 30 0.35 21.58 -5.33
C HIS A 30 0.40 20.22 -6.03
N ARG A 31 0.90 19.20 -5.37
CA ARG A 31 0.99 17.84 -5.92
C ARG A 31 -0.39 17.26 -6.25
N ILE A 32 -1.34 17.36 -5.32
CA ILE A 32 -2.73 16.94 -5.55
C ILE A 32 -3.32 17.67 -6.76
N THR A 33 -3.09 18.99 -6.87
CA THR A 33 -3.58 19.77 -8.00
C THR A 33 -3.00 19.28 -9.32
N THR A 34 -1.69 19.04 -9.37
CA THR A 34 -0.99 18.52 -10.55
C THR A 34 -1.53 17.14 -10.95
N LEU A 35 -1.67 16.22 -10.01
CA LEU A 35 -2.20 14.87 -10.26
C LEU A 35 -3.61 14.89 -10.84
N MET A 36 -4.46 15.80 -10.37
CA MET A 36 -5.82 15.97 -10.88
C MET A 36 -5.87 16.61 -12.26
N GLN A 37 -4.83 17.36 -12.67
CA GLN A 37 -4.72 17.95 -14.01
C GLN A 37 -4.11 17.00 -15.03
N GLU A 38 -3.17 16.15 -14.59
CA GLU A 38 -2.46 15.20 -15.47
C GLU A 38 -3.32 14.00 -15.89
N LYS A 39 -4.33 13.63 -15.09
CA LYS A 39 -5.11 12.41 -15.32
C LYS A 39 -6.61 12.64 -15.26
N THR A 40 -7.32 12.08 -16.24
CA THR A 40 -8.78 12.09 -16.27
C THR A 40 -9.32 10.77 -15.72
N PHE A 41 -10.26 10.84 -14.79
CA PHE A 41 -10.92 9.70 -14.17
C PHE A 41 -12.38 9.61 -14.59
N ARG A 42 -12.88 8.40 -14.79
CA ARG A 42 -14.32 8.15 -15.02
C ARG A 42 -15.13 8.19 -13.73
N LEU A 43 -14.51 7.77 -12.63
CA LEU A 43 -15.11 7.66 -11.31
C LEU A 43 -14.33 8.53 -10.32
N ILE A 44 -15.03 9.22 -9.43
CA ILE A 44 -14.40 9.99 -8.35
C ILE A 44 -13.72 9.08 -7.32
N GLU A 45 -14.21 7.85 -7.17
CA GLU A 45 -13.62 6.79 -6.36
C GLU A 45 -12.21 6.46 -6.84
N SER A 46 -12.04 6.26 -8.15
CA SER A 46 -10.72 6.00 -8.74
C SER A 46 -9.77 7.18 -8.61
N ALA A 47 -10.29 8.40 -8.65
CA ALA A 47 -9.49 9.61 -8.43
C ALA A 47 -9.02 9.70 -6.97
N ALA A 48 -9.92 9.43 -6.01
CA ALA A 48 -9.61 9.47 -4.59
C ALA A 48 -8.54 8.42 -4.23
N GLU A 49 -8.70 7.19 -4.72
CA GLU A 49 -7.75 6.10 -4.49
C GLU A 49 -6.37 6.41 -5.07
N TYR A 50 -6.32 6.88 -6.32
CA TYR A 50 -5.08 7.27 -6.97
C TYR A 50 -4.34 8.38 -6.22
N LEU A 51 -5.06 9.42 -5.76
CA LEU A 51 -4.48 10.50 -4.95
C LEU A 51 -3.93 9.97 -3.63
N ALA A 52 -4.72 9.16 -2.90
CA ALA A 52 -4.30 8.62 -1.61
C ALA A 52 -3.02 7.81 -1.73
N GLN A 53 -2.97 6.85 -2.66
CA GLN A 53 -1.82 5.99 -2.88
C GLN A 53 -0.59 6.78 -3.32
N THR A 54 -0.75 7.74 -4.24
CA THR A 54 0.35 8.54 -4.73
C THR A 54 0.94 9.43 -3.65
N ILE A 55 0.09 10.14 -2.90
CA ILE A 55 0.55 11.04 -1.83
C ILE A 55 1.23 10.25 -0.70
N LEU A 56 0.65 9.13 -0.27
CA LEU A 56 1.28 8.29 0.77
C LEU A 56 2.62 7.69 0.31
N SER A 57 2.77 7.35 -0.97
CA SER A 57 4.03 6.82 -1.51
C SER A 57 5.10 7.90 -1.67
N GLU A 58 4.72 9.13 -2.04
CA GLU A 58 5.66 10.23 -2.27
C GLU A 58 6.09 10.96 -0.98
N TYR A 59 5.28 10.87 0.09
CA TYR A 59 5.53 11.53 1.37
C TYR A 59 5.72 10.52 2.51
N PRO A 60 6.92 9.97 2.70
CA PRO A 60 7.18 8.84 3.61
C PRO A 60 6.96 9.14 5.10
N LEU A 61 6.82 10.42 5.49
CA LEU A 61 6.44 10.80 6.85
C LEU A 61 4.95 10.59 7.14
N LEU A 62 4.13 10.43 6.10
CA LEU A 62 2.69 10.19 6.27
C LEU A 62 2.44 8.74 6.65
N THR A 63 1.65 8.55 7.70
CA THR A 63 1.14 7.24 8.13
C THR A 63 -0.26 6.98 7.59
N GLY A 64 -0.97 8.03 7.18
CA GLY A 64 -2.30 7.94 6.62
C GLY A 64 -2.76 9.24 5.96
N ILE A 65 -3.80 9.13 5.15
CA ILE A 65 -4.48 10.24 4.49
C ILE A 65 -5.99 10.02 4.48
N GLU A 66 -6.75 11.05 4.85
CA GLU A 66 -8.20 11.11 4.72
C GLU A 66 -8.50 12.11 3.60
N LEU A 67 -9.21 11.67 2.57
CA LEU A 67 -9.56 12.47 1.41
C LEU A 67 -11.06 12.60 1.27
N THR A 68 -11.52 13.82 0.98
CA THR A 68 -12.88 14.09 0.51
C THR A 68 -12.80 14.73 -0.87
N LEU A 69 -13.44 14.11 -1.85
CA LEU A 69 -13.57 14.64 -3.21
C LEU A 69 -15.03 15.01 -3.44
N ASP A 70 -15.28 16.27 -3.71
CA ASP A 70 -16.60 16.85 -3.96
C ASP A 70 -16.78 17.21 -5.43
N LYS A 71 -17.93 16.84 -5.99
CA LYS A 71 -18.36 17.13 -7.36
C LYS A 71 -19.67 17.95 -7.34
N PRO A 72 -19.63 19.26 -7.03
CA PRO A 72 -20.82 20.10 -6.84
C PRO A 72 -21.64 20.28 -8.12
N HIS A 73 -21.04 20.01 -9.29
CA HIS A 73 -21.71 20.13 -10.59
C HIS A 73 -21.90 18.78 -11.26
N ALA A 74 -22.22 17.73 -10.49
CA ALA A 74 -22.49 16.42 -11.06
C ALA A 74 -23.76 16.48 -11.95
N PRO A 75 -23.75 15.85 -13.15
CA PRO A 75 -24.85 15.93 -14.11
C PRO A 75 -26.01 14.98 -13.73
N VAL A 76 -26.67 15.23 -12.60
CA VAL A 76 -27.70 14.35 -12.04
C VAL A 76 -29.11 14.75 -12.51
N GLY A 77 -29.30 16.01 -12.95
CA GLY A 77 -30.62 16.51 -13.42
C GLY A 77 -31.64 16.73 -12.30
N LEU A 78 -31.25 16.66 -11.05
CA LEU A 78 -32.07 16.87 -9.85
C LEU A 78 -31.39 17.89 -8.93
N PRO A 79 -32.13 18.64 -8.10
CA PRO A 79 -31.55 19.46 -7.04
C PRO A 79 -30.77 18.59 -6.04
N PHE A 80 -29.52 18.96 -5.73
CA PHE A 80 -28.69 18.36 -4.69
C PHE A 80 -27.72 19.40 -4.14
N GLU A 81 -27.23 19.21 -2.94
CA GLU A 81 -26.25 20.11 -2.32
C GLU A 81 -24.83 19.76 -2.78
N ASN A 82 -24.46 18.49 -2.72
CA ASN A 82 -23.17 18.00 -3.12
C ASN A 82 -23.21 16.50 -3.41
N ILE A 83 -22.34 16.02 -4.29
CA ILE A 83 -22.02 14.61 -4.48
C ILE A 83 -20.53 14.47 -4.29
N GLY A 84 -20.13 13.61 -3.38
CA GLY A 84 -18.72 13.41 -3.07
C GLY A 84 -18.44 12.00 -2.56
N ILE A 85 -17.17 11.72 -2.42
CA ILE A 85 -16.65 10.51 -1.78
C ILE A 85 -15.69 10.91 -0.67
N HIS A 86 -15.71 10.14 0.39
CA HIS A 86 -14.78 10.23 1.50
C HIS A 86 -14.08 8.89 1.66
N ILE A 87 -12.74 8.92 1.73
CA ILE A 87 -11.92 7.73 1.95
C ILE A 87 -10.86 8.01 3.02
N LEU A 88 -10.46 6.98 3.74
CA LEU A 88 -9.30 6.96 4.63
C LEU A 88 -8.38 5.83 4.17
N ARG A 89 -7.10 6.14 4.01
CA ARG A 89 -6.06 5.14 3.69
C ARG A 89 -4.89 5.31 4.64
N ASN A 90 -4.43 4.19 5.17
CA ASN A 90 -3.30 4.12 6.08
C ASN A 90 -2.31 3.07 5.58
N TRP A 91 -1.05 3.25 5.95
CA TRP A 91 -0.09 2.16 5.90
C TRP A 91 -0.40 1.15 7.00
N HIS A 92 -0.38 -0.13 6.64
CA HIS A 92 -0.47 -1.27 7.55
C HIS A 92 0.86 -2.04 7.53
N GLU A 93 1.27 -2.56 8.67
CA GLU A 93 2.38 -3.51 8.74
C GLU A 93 1.82 -4.94 8.71
N ALA A 94 2.32 -5.76 7.79
CA ALA A 94 1.99 -7.18 7.72
C ALA A 94 3.29 -8.01 7.81
N CYS A 95 3.30 -9.03 8.66
CA CYS A 95 4.37 -10.02 8.70
C CYS A 95 3.90 -11.27 7.96
N LEU A 96 4.56 -11.60 6.85
CA LEU A 96 4.23 -12.73 6.00
C LEU A 96 5.25 -13.84 6.21
N GLY A 97 4.77 -15.07 6.48
CA GLY A 97 5.58 -16.27 6.36
C GLY A 97 5.66 -16.69 4.89
N ILE A 98 6.86 -16.97 4.40
CA ILE A 98 7.10 -17.49 3.05
C ILE A 98 7.84 -18.81 3.11
N GLY A 99 7.53 -19.75 2.22
CA GLY A 99 8.18 -21.07 2.20
C GLY A 99 7.98 -21.81 0.89
N SER A 100 8.99 -22.61 0.52
CA SER A 100 8.94 -23.51 -0.63
C SER A 100 9.71 -24.80 -0.32
N ASN A 101 9.20 -25.93 -0.82
CA ASN A 101 9.91 -27.22 -0.86
C ASN A 101 10.03 -27.78 -2.28
N MET A 102 9.78 -26.96 -3.30
CA MET A 102 9.80 -27.37 -4.70
C MET A 102 10.95 -26.71 -5.45
N GLY A 103 11.55 -27.40 -6.41
CA GLY A 103 12.53 -26.86 -7.35
C GLY A 103 13.66 -26.04 -6.71
N GLU A 104 14.03 -24.94 -7.35
CA GLU A 104 14.96 -23.94 -6.81
C GLU A 104 14.23 -23.06 -5.79
N LYS A 105 14.20 -23.54 -4.54
CA LYS A 105 13.40 -22.98 -3.44
C LYS A 105 13.64 -21.49 -3.22
N GLU A 106 14.90 -21.08 -3.26
CA GLU A 106 15.32 -19.70 -3.06
C GLU A 106 14.82 -18.78 -4.19
N ASP A 107 14.80 -19.27 -5.42
CA ASP A 107 14.28 -18.53 -6.57
C ASP A 107 12.78 -18.24 -6.43
N PHE A 108 12.01 -19.21 -5.92
CA PHE A 108 10.58 -19.00 -5.64
C PHE A 108 10.35 -17.98 -4.53
N LEU A 109 11.14 -18.00 -3.45
CA LEU A 109 11.02 -17.02 -2.38
C LEU A 109 11.40 -15.62 -2.88
N ASN A 110 12.50 -15.49 -3.61
CA ASN A 110 12.94 -14.23 -4.17
C ASN A 110 11.95 -13.67 -5.22
N PHE A 111 11.34 -14.55 -6.03
CA PHE A 111 10.25 -14.18 -6.93
C PHE A 111 9.08 -13.58 -6.18
N ALA A 112 8.59 -14.25 -5.12
CA ALA A 112 7.47 -13.75 -4.32
C ALA A 112 7.79 -12.40 -3.66
N ILE A 113 8.98 -12.24 -3.07
CA ILE A 113 9.44 -10.99 -2.47
C ILE A 113 9.45 -9.86 -3.50
N LYS A 114 10.01 -10.11 -4.68
CA LYS A 114 10.05 -9.14 -5.78
C LYS A 114 8.66 -8.76 -6.24
N ARG A 115 7.75 -9.72 -6.41
CA ARG A 115 6.36 -9.46 -6.83
C ARG A 115 5.58 -8.62 -5.81
N LEU A 116 5.83 -8.84 -4.51
CA LEU A 116 5.27 -8.01 -3.43
C LEU A 116 5.77 -6.57 -3.56
N ASP A 117 7.08 -6.38 -3.70
CA ASP A 117 7.68 -5.04 -3.75
C ASP A 117 7.33 -4.25 -5.03
N GLU A 118 7.11 -4.95 -6.15
CA GLU A 118 6.65 -4.35 -7.41
C GLU A 118 5.14 -4.05 -7.44
N THR A 119 4.37 -4.50 -6.45
CA THR A 119 2.93 -4.29 -6.40
C THR A 119 2.61 -2.90 -5.86
N THR A 120 1.83 -2.13 -6.61
CA THR A 120 1.37 -0.79 -6.17
C THR A 120 0.67 -0.90 -4.81
N GLY A 121 1.07 -0.06 -3.86
CA GLY A 121 0.53 -0.08 -2.50
C GLY A 121 1.17 -1.11 -1.58
N CYS A 122 2.25 -1.74 -2.00
CA CYS A 122 3.09 -2.61 -1.18
C CYS A 122 4.54 -2.13 -1.17
N GLN A 123 5.23 -2.32 -0.06
CA GLN A 123 6.65 -2.03 0.11
C GLN A 123 7.27 -3.07 1.03
N VAL A 124 8.25 -3.81 0.55
CA VAL A 124 9.01 -4.77 1.36
C VAL A 124 9.99 -4.02 2.25
N MET A 125 9.75 -4.01 3.55
CA MET A 125 10.58 -3.30 4.53
C MET A 125 11.76 -4.11 4.99
N LYS A 126 11.56 -5.43 5.18
CA LYS A 126 12.59 -6.33 5.69
C LYS A 126 12.30 -7.77 5.29
N VAL A 127 13.36 -8.51 5.00
CA VAL A 127 13.32 -9.96 4.78
C VAL A 127 14.23 -10.61 5.83
N SER A 128 13.77 -11.71 6.44
CA SER A 128 14.60 -12.52 7.35
C SER A 128 15.62 -13.34 6.58
N ASP A 129 16.62 -13.87 7.28
CA ASP A 129 17.40 -14.98 6.76
C ASP A 129 16.48 -16.19 6.47
N PHE A 130 16.84 -16.98 5.46
CA PHE A 130 16.12 -18.21 5.13
C PHE A 130 16.64 -19.37 5.96
N ILE A 131 15.73 -20.20 6.44
CA ILE A 131 16.04 -21.39 7.24
C ILE A 131 15.49 -22.64 6.56
N VAL A 132 16.27 -23.74 6.60
CA VAL A 132 15.82 -25.04 6.14
C VAL A 132 15.12 -25.77 7.29
N THR A 133 13.94 -26.32 7.03
CA THR A 133 13.17 -27.10 8.00
C THR A 133 12.69 -28.41 7.39
N ALA A 134 12.72 -29.49 8.19
CA ALA A 134 12.15 -30.77 7.79
C ALA A 134 10.60 -30.66 7.68
N PRO A 135 10.00 -31.48 6.78
CA PRO A 135 8.54 -31.54 6.66
C PRO A 135 7.89 -32.02 7.96
N TYR A 136 6.74 -31.45 8.29
CA TYR A 136 5.95 -31.86 9.44
C TYR A 136 4.98 -33.01 9.04
N GLY A 137 4.73 -33.96 9.97
CA GLY A 137 3.67 -34.95 9.83
C GLY A 137 4.03 -36.27 9.15
N GLY A 138 5.34 -36.57 8.97
CA GLY A 138 5.80 -37.88 8.50
C GLY A 138 5.46 -38.18 7.04
N VAL A 139 5.16 -37.17 6.25
CA VAL A 139 5.01 -37.29 4.80
C VAL A 139 6.39 -37.17 4.15
N GLU A 140 6.71 -38.13 3.27
CA GLU A 140 7.97 -38.14 2.52
C GLU A 140 7.94 -37.03 1.46
N GLN A 141 8.61 -35.92 1.73
CA GLN A 141 8.77 -34.77 0.85
C GLN A 141 10.06 -34.03 1.18
N ASP A 142 10.52 -33.19 0.26
CA ASP A 142 11.73 -32.42 0.45
C ASP A 142 11.64 -31.43 1.60
N ASP A 143 12.78 -31.10 2.20
CA ASP A 143 12.88 -30.03 3.19
C ASP A 143 12.37 -28.68 2.64
N PHE A 144 11.76 -27.90 3.52
CA PHE A 144 11.32 -26.56 3.20
C PHE A 144 12.43 -25.55 3.39
N LEU A 145 12.49 -24.55 2.52
CA LEU A 145 13.18 -23.28 2.76
C LEU A 145 12.12 -22.27 3.19
N ASN A 146 12.28 -21.72 4.40
CA ASN A 146 11.30 -20.79 4.99
C ASN A 146 11.94 -19.46 5.34
N GLY A 147 11.13 -18.41 5.35
CA GLY A 147 11.51 -17.07 5.77
C GLY A 147 10.31 -16.24 6.18
N ALA A 148 10.56 -15.00 6.53
CA ALA A 148 9.53 -14.02 6.85
C ALA A 148 9.81 -12.68 6.13
N VAL A 149 8.74 -11.99 5.74
CA VAL A 149 8.78 -10.68 5.12
C VAL A 149 7.97 -9.71 5.95
N LEU A 150 8.56 -8.58 6.32
CA LEU A 150 7.84 -7.43 6.85
C LEU A 150 7.44 -6.53 5.69
N LEU A 151 6.15 -6.35 5.50
CA LEU A 151 5.55 -5.59 4.43
C LEU A 151 4.80 -4.38 4.99
N HIS A 152 5.02 -3.20 4.42
CA HIS A 152 4.09 -2.08 4.49
C HIS A 152 3.12 -2.16 3.32
N THR A 153 1.82 -1.96 3.58
CA THR A 153 0.82 -2.03 2.51
C THR A 153 -0.40 -1.17 2.81
N PHE A 154 -1.07 -0.69 1.74
CA PHE A 154 -2.40 -0.07 1.84
C PHE A 154 -3.53 -1.08 1.72
N LEU A 155 -3.18 -2.32 1.34
CA LEU A 155 -4.17 -3.36 1.10
C LEU A 155 -4.82 -3.78 2.41
N GLU A 156 -6.13 -3.90 2.40
CA GLU A 156 -6.86 -4.55 3.47
C GLU A 156 -6.49 -6.05 3.54
N PRO A 157 -6.65 -6.72 4.69
CA PRO A 157 -6.23 -8.12 4.84
C PRO A 157 -6.76 -9.08 3.78
N SER A 158 -7.99 -8.89 3.32
CA SER A 158 -8.60 -9.68 2.25
C SER A 158 -7.95 -9.43 0.89
N GLU A 159 -7.66 -8.17 0.57
CA GLU A 159 -7.00 -7.79 -0.68
C GLU A 159 -5.54 -8.30 -0.71
N LEU A 160 -4.85 -8.22 0.44
CA LEU A 160 -3.50 -8.79 0.57
C LEU A 160 -3.52 -10.31 0.37
N LEU A 161 -4.50 -11.03 0.93
CA LEU A 161 -4.65 -12.47 0.73
C LEU A 161 -4.87 -12.81 -0.75
N ASP A 162 -5.71 -12.07 -1.45
CA ASP A 162 -5.96 -12.25 -2.88
C ASP A 162 -4.68 -12.02 -3.70
N LEU A 163 -3.87 -11.01 -3.34
CA LEU A 163 -2.56 -10.78 -3.94
C LEU A 163 -1.60 -11.96 -3.71
N LEU A 164 -1.55 -12.48 -2.48
CA LEU A 164 -0.70 -13.63 -2.14
C LEU A 164 -1.07 -14.87 -2.96
N HIS A 165 -2.37 -15.19 -3.07
CA HIS A 165 -2.84 -16.31 -3.90
C HIS A 165 -2.48 -16.12 -5.39
N LYS A 166 -2.54 -14.87 -5.88
CA LYS A 166 -2.13 -14.56 -7.25
C LYS A 166 -0.63 -14.80 -7.45
N ILE A 167 0.21 -14.37 -6.51
CA ILE A 167 1.66 -14.58 -6.56
C ILE A 167 1.99 -16.09 -6.49
N GLU A 168 1.30 -16.84 -5.64
CA GLU A 168 1.44 -18.31 -5.57
C GLU A 168 1.08 -18.99 -6.90
N ALA A 169 -0.03 -18.58 -7.52
CA ALA A 169 -0.44 -19.11 -8.82
C ALA A 169 0.56 -18.75 -9.94
N GLU A 170 1.12 -17.54 -9.95
CA GLU A 170 2.17 -17.12 -10.88
C GLU A 170 3.47 -17.94 -10.68
N ALA A 171 3.75 -18.37 -9.45
CA ALA A 171 4.87 -19.24 -9.11
C ALA A 171 4.62 -20.72 -9.46
N GLY A 172 3.43 -21.09 -9.94
CA GLY A 172 3.08 -22.44 -10.35
C GLY A 172 2.54 -23.34 -9.21
N ARG A 173 1.99 -22.74 -8.16
CA ARG A 173 1.39 -23.43 -7.01
C ARG A 173 -0.15 -23.49 -7.12
#